data_7f12facc8fd7d37c129251f3ce6a7b8a
#
_entry.id   7f12facc8fd7d37c129251f3ce6a7b8a
#
_cell.length_a   1.000
_cell.length_b   1.000
_cell.length_c   1.000
_cell.angle_alpha   90.00
_cell.angle_beta   90.00
_cell.angle_gamma   90.00
#
_symmetry.space_group_name_H-M   'P 1'
#
loop_
_entity.id
_entity.type
_entity.pdbx_description
1 polymer ?
#
loop_
_entity_poly.entity_id
_entity_poly.type
_entity_poly.pdbx_seq_one_letter_code
_entity_poly.pdbx_strand_id
1 'polypeptide(L)'
;IFLLDGSTRPLGFFCDVRVIPGEIEQRREDLKSNITLTARLENRDLGSAIADLQTSLDAQLHLPAGYSISYGGAYSEQQQSFRELMMILVFAVLMFLFREWRISLTVLFISVLGICGCLLALWLTGVPLNVSSYTGIIMVVGIIAENAIFTVWQYRMNRRTGGDVSEAVDYAIALRIRPKLMTAIGAVLALMPLALGIGLGAQMQQPLAVAVIGGFIVGLPLLLLVLPSIMLLIYKKSK
;
A
#
# COMPACT_ATOMS: atom_id res chain seq x y z
N ILE A 1 -3.48 -34.76 53.29
CA ILE A 1 -2.23 -34.39 53.98
C ILE A 1 -2.07 -35.33 55.13
N PHE A 2 -0.88 -35.92 55.29
CA PHE A 2 -0.51 -36.74 56.44
C PHE A 2 -0.10 -35.84 57.58
N LEU A 3 -0.70 -36.05 58.74
CA LEU A 3 -0.34 -35.37 59.98
C LEU A 3 0.75 -36.12 60.73
N LEU A 4 1.42 -35.47 61.64
CA LEU A 4 2.50 -36.05 62.48
C LEU A 4 1.99 -37.14 63.42
N ASP A 5 0.69 -37.19 63.66
CA ASP A 5 0.00 -38.24 64.44
C ASP A 5 -0.36 -39.51 63.65
N GLY A 6 0.03 -39.55 62.34
CA GLY A 6 -0.24 -40.67 61.46
C GLY A 6 -1.62 -40.66 60.82
N SER A 7 -2.49 -39.67 61.12
CA SER A 7 -3.83 -39.55 60.52
C SER A 7 -3.76 -38.79 59.19
N THR A 8 -4.70 -39.08 58.31
CA THR A 8 -4.86 -38.36 57.01
C THR A 8 -6.07 -37.45 57.08
N ARG A 9 -5.89 -36.18 56.67
CA ARG A 9 -6.99 -35.24 56.51
C ARG A 9 -7.04 -34.71 55.10
N PRO A 10 -8.23 -34.47 54.55
CA PRO A 10 -8.35 -33.84 53.22
C PRO A 10 -7.85 -32.40 53.27
N LEU A 11 -7.35 -31.90 52.12
CA LEU A 11 -6.80 -30.53 52.03
C LEU A 11 -7.80 -29.45 52.46
N GLY A 12 -9.07 -29.67 52.17
CA GLY A 12 -10.19 -28.74 52.54
C GLY A 12 -10.43 -28.60 54.03
N PHE A 13 -9.76 -29.43 54.90
CA PHE A 13 -9.79 -29.25 56.36
C PHE A 13 -8.87 -28.11 56.84
N PHE A 14 -7.81 -27.83 56.09
CA PHE A 14 -6.77 -26.85 56.45
C PHE A 14 -6.90 -25.55 55.67
N CYS A 15 -7.52 -25.58 54.46
CA CYS A 15 -7.65 -24.41 53.63
C CYS A 15 -8.94 -24.46 52.81
N ASP A 16 -9.44 -23.27 52.43
CA ASP A 16 -10.59 -23.13 51.53
C ASP A 16 -10.12 -23.39 50.08
N VAL A 17 -10.53 -24.53 49.51
CA VAL A 17 -10.15 -24.93 48.17
C VAL A 17 -11.18 -24.39 47.20
N ARG A 18 -10.78 -23.38 46.44
CA ARG A 18 -11.62 -22.79 45.34
C ARG A 18 -11.08 -23.17 44.00
N VAL A 19 -11.93 -23.70 43.14
CA VAL A 19 -11.60 -23.90 41.74
C VAL A 19 -11.85 -22.59 41.02
N ILE A 20 -10.78 -21.91 40.59
CA ILE A 20 -10.87 -20.72 39.82
C ILE A 20 -10.62 -21.17 38.35
N PRO A 21 -11.62 -20.98 37.42
CA PRO A 21 -11.36 -21.23 36.02
C PRO A 21 -10.29 -20.25 35.55
N GLY A 22 -9.15 -20.76 35.16
CA GLY A 22 -8.05 -19.99 34.58
C GLY A 22 -7.88 -20.33 33.12
N GLU A 23 -7.24 -19.44 32.38
CA GLU A 23 -6.84 -19.73 31.01
C GLU A 23 -5.70 -20.79 31.02
N ILE A 24 -5.96 -21.91 30.35
CA ILE A 24 -5.04 -23.04 30.28
C ILE A 24 -3.84 -22.70 29.39
N GLU A 25 -4.05 -21.88 28.37
CA GLU A 25 -3.04 -21.48 27.40
C GLU A 25 -3.17 -19.98 27.07
N GLN A 26 -2.13 -19.22 27.32
CA GLN A 26 -2.05 -17.83 26.91
C GLN A 26 -1.16 -17.72 25.67
N ARG A 27 -1.77 -17.52 24.50
CA ARG A 27 -1.03 -17.32 23.26
C ARG A 27 -0.54 -15.89 23.17
N ARG A 28 0.69 -15.74 22.67
CA ARG A 28 1.31 -14.45 22.40
C ARG A 28 1.82 -14.41 20.98
N GLU A 29 1.51 -13.31 20.31
CA GLU A 29 2.03 -13.01 18.98
C GLU A 29 2.63 -11.60 19.06
N ASP A 30 3.85 -11.44 18.58
CA ASP A 30 4.62 -10.18 18.69
C ASP A 30 4.67 -9.63 20.13
N LEU A 31 4.89 -10.50 21.11
CA LEU A 31 4.94 -10.18 22.54
C LEU A 31 3.62 -9.67 23.14
N LYS A 32 2.53 -9.65 22.39
CA LYS A 32 1.19 -9.28 22.86
C LYS A 32 0.34 -10.52 23.08
N SER A 33 -0.43 -10.54 24.15
CA SER A 33 -1.42 -11.59 24.37
C SER A 33 -2.52 -11.50 23.34
N ASN A 34 -2.86 -12.62 22.68
CA ASN A 34 -3.94 -12.64 21.69
C ASN A 34 -5.01 -13.68 22.03
N ILE A 35 -6.22 -13.40 21.60
CA ILE A 35 -7.34 -14.33 21.58
C ILE A 35 -7.71 -14.55 20.13
N THR A 36 -7.60 -15.81 19.67
CA THR A 36 -7.92 -16.15 18.29
C THR A 36 -9.32 -16.71 18.20
N LEU A 37 -10.18 -16.04 17.42
CA LEU A 37 -11.51 -16.53 17.08
C LEU A 37 -11.47 -17.07 15.65
N THR A 38 -11.79 -18.35 15.49
CA THR A 38 -11.84 -19.00 14.18
C THR A 38 -13.29 -19.24 13.78
N ALA A 39 -13.68 -18.74 12.60
CA ALA A 39 -15.00 -18.94 12.03
C ALA A 39 -14.88 -19.66 10.68
N ARG A 40 -15.86 -20.51 10.35
CA ARG A 40 -15.98 -21.13 9.04
C ARG A 40 -17.16 -20.52 8.29
N LEU A 41 -16.93 -20.21 7.02
CA LEU A 41 -17.98 -19.66 6.16
C LEU A 41 -18.72 -20.77 5.43
N GLU A 42 -20.04 -20.64 5.36
CA GLU A 42 -20.91 -21.51 4.55
C GLU A 42 -21.74 -20.66 3.59
N ASN A 43 -21.67 -20.97 2.30
CA ASN A 43 -22.43 -20.37 1.21
C ASN A 43 -22.35 -18.83 1.12
N ARG A 44 -21.21 -18.25 1.52
CA ARG A 44 -20.99 -16.81 1.49
C ARG A 44 -19.56 -16.47 1.08
N ASP A 45 -19.39 -15.37 0.34
CA ASP A 45 -18.09 -14.82 -0.01
C ASP A 45 -17.33 -14.28 1.22
N LEU A 46 -16.01 -14.55 1.26
CA LEU A 46 -15.14 -14.17 2.36
C LEU A 46 -15.03 -12.66 2.53
N GLY A 47 -14.91 -11.91 1.42
CA GLY A 47 -14.79 -10.46 1.44
C GLY A 47 -16.02 -9.77 2.00
N SER A 48 -17.21 -10.17 1.55
CA SER A 48 -18.49 -9.63 2.03
C SER A 48 -18.75 -9.98 3.51
N ALA A 49 -18.37 -11.19 3.93
CA ALA A 49 -18.54 -11.62 5.31
C ALA A 49 -17.64 -10.82 6.27
N ILE A 50 -16.39 -10.57 5.89
CA ILE A 50 -15.45 -9.75 6.67
C ILE A 50 -15.90 -8.28 6.71
N ALA A 51 -16.41 -7.72 5.61
CA ALA A 51 -16.91 -6.35 5.59
C ALA A 51 -18.10 -6.14 6.54
N ASP A 52 -19.06 -7.09 6.56
CA ASP A 52 -20.19 -7.04 7.49
C ASP A 52 -19.74 -7.24 8.94
N LEU A 53 -18.77 -8.13 9.16
CA LEU A 53 -18.20 -8.36 10.49
C LEU A 53 -17.49 -7.09 11.00
N GLN A 54 -16.68 -6.42 10.17
CA GLN A 54 -16.03 -5.16 10.50
C GLN A 54 -17.06 -4.09 10.88
N THR A 55 -18.10 -3.92 10.04
CA THR A 55 -19.15 -2.94 10.30
C THR A 55 -19.89 -3.22 11.62
N SER A 56 -20.17 -4.49 11.90
CA SER A 56 -20.85 -4.90 13.12
C SER A 56 -19.99 -4.74 14.37
N LEU A 57 -18.69 -5.05 14.27
CA LEU A 57 -17.74 -4.90 15.38
C LEU A 57 -17.49 -3.43 15.69
N ASP A 58 -17.30 -2.59 14.66
CA ASP A 58 -17.09 -1.14 14.84
C ASP A 58 -18.30 -0.45 15.49
N ALA A 59 -19.53 -0.97 15.22
CA ALA A 59 -20.75 -0.43 15.79
C ALA A 59 -21.01 -0.89 17.23
N GLN A 60 -20.57 -2.10 17.60
CA GLN A 60 -20.97 -2.74 18.86
C GLN A 60 -19.81 -2.88 19.87
N LEU A 61 -18.56 -2.88 19.40
CA LEU A 61 -17.42 -3.18 20.24
C LEU A 61 -16.55 -1.93 20.48
N HIS A 62 -16.56 -1.46 21.73
CA HIS A 62 -15.68 -0.38 22.17
C HIS A 62 -14.46 -1.01 22.86
N LEU A 63 -13.35 -1.07 22.16
CA LEU A 63 -12.11 -1.63 22.70
C LEU A 63 -11.44 -0.65 23.65
N PRO A 64 -10.98 -1.14 24.83
CA PRO A 64 -10.13 -0.34 25.71
C PRO A 64 -8.81 0.04 25.05
N ALA A 65 -8.15 1.08 25.54
CA ALA A 65 -6.84 1.49 25.05
C ALA A 65 -5.82 0.35 25.15
N GLY A 66 -5.12 0.07 24.05
CA GLY A 66 -4.12 -1.00 23.97
C GLY A 66 -4.62 -2.31 23.34
N TYR A 67 -5.92 -2.43 23.05
CA TYR A 67 -6.46 -3.57 22.32
C TYR A 67 -6.63 -3.24 20.83
N SER A 68 -6.41 -4.23 19.98
CA SER A 68 -6.60 -4.10 18.53
C SER A 68 -7.16 -5.39 17.95
N ILE A 69 -7.99 -5.27 16.92
CA ILE A 69 -8.49 -6.42 16.15
C ILE A 69 -7.61 -6.57 14.91
N SER A 70 -7.18 -7.79 14.64
CA SER A 70 -6.52 -8.16 13.38
C SER A 70 -7.30 -9.26 12.68
N TYR A 71 -7.42 -9.14 11.37
CA TYR A 71 -8.11 -10.12 10.53
C TYR A 71 -7.06 -10.95 9.80
N GLY A 72 -6.92 -12.22 10.17
CA GLY A 72 -5.91 -13.14 9.67
C GLY A 72 -6.48 -14.28 8.81
N GLY A 73 -5.67 -15.31 8.61
CA GLY A 73 -6.03 -16.52 7.88
C GLY A 73 -6.27 -16.29 6.39
N ALA A 74 -7.25 -16.99 5.82
CA ALA A 74 -7.56 -16.94 4.39
C ALA A 74 -7.82 -15.52 3.86
N TYR A 75 -8.29 -14.59 4.69
CA TYR A 75 -8.53 -13.21 4.28
C TYR A 75 -7.23 -12.44 4.02
N SER A 76 -6.24 -12.58 4.88
CA SER A 76 -4.93 -11.93 4.69
C SER A 76 -4.17 -12.52 3.50
N GLU A 77 -4.26 -13.84 3.30
CA GLU A 77 -3.69 -14.53 2.13
C GLU A 77 -4.36 -14.10 0.83
N GLN A 78 -5.69 -13.95 0.84
CA GLN A 78 -6.44 -13.45 -0.32
C GLN A 78 -6.05 -12.01 -0.66
N GLN A 79 -5.90 -11.12 0.33
CA GLN A 79 -5.46 -9.74 0.10
C GLN A 79 -4.04 -9.67 -0.47
N GLN A 80 -3.14 -10.51 0.04
CA GLN A 80 -1.78 -10.58 -0.48
C GLN A 80 -1.76 -11.08 -1.92
N SER A 81 -2.47 -12.17 -2.22
CA SER A 81 -2.59 -12.71 -3.58
C SER A 81 -3.21 -11.70 -4.54
N PHE A 82 -4.24 -10.96 -4.11
CA PHE A 82 -4.88 -9.93 -4.92
C PHE A 82 -3.90 -8.80 -5.25
N ARG A 83 -3.08 -8.37 -4.29
CA ARG A 83 -2.04 -7.34 -4.50
C ARG A 83 -0.98 -7.81 -5.50
N GLU A 84 -0.55 -9.07 -5.39
CA GLU A 84 0.41 -9.67 -6.33
C GLU A 84 -0.16 -9.78 -7.74
N LEU A 85 -1.43 -10.22 -7.87
CA LEU A 85 -2.15 -10.27 -9.15
C LEU A 85 -2.31 -8.88 -9.77
N MET A 86 -2.58 -7.85 -8.98
CA MET A 86 -2.67 -6.47 -9.48
C MET A 86 -1.34 -5.97 -10.03
N MET A 87 -0.22 -6.30 -9.39
CA MET A 87 1.12 -5.96 -9.90
C MET A 87 1.38 -6.64 -11.25
N ILE A 88 1.03 -7.92 -11.37
CA ILE A 88 1.16 -8.68 -12.62
C ILE A 88 0.23 -8.10 -13.70
N LEU A 89 -1.00 -7.74 -13.34
CA LEU A 89 -1.96 -7.14 -14.27
C LEU A 89 -1.47 -5.79 -14.79
N VAL A 90 -0.98 -4.91 -13.91
CA VAL A 90 -0.39 -3.62 -14.31
C VAL A 90 0.79 -3.85 -15.25
N PHE A 91 1.68 -4.77 -14.92
CA PHE A 91 2.80 -5.12 -15.79
C PHE A 91 2.35 -5.67 -17.15
N ALA A 92 1.34 -6.56 -17.17
CA ALA A 92 0.78 -7.11 -18.40
C ALA A 92 0.15 -6.04 -19.28
N VAL A 93 -0.60 -5.09 -18.69
CA VAL A 93 -1.19 -3.95 -19.41
C VAL A 93 -0.09 -3.06 -20.00
N LEU A 94 0.95 -2.75 -19.23
CA LEU A 94 2.10 -1.98 -19.72
C LEU A 94 2.83 -2.72 -20.86
N MET A 95 3.01 -4.04 -20.72
CA MET A 95 3.59 -4.89 -21.76
C MET A 95 2.77 -4.86 -23.05
N PHE A 96 1.45 -5.01 -22.93
CA PHE A 96 0.53 -4.94 -24.07
C PHE A 96 0.60 -3.58 -24.77
N LEU A 97 0.63 -2.51 -23.99
CA LEU A 97 0.61 -1.14 -24.50
C LEU A 97 1.94 -0.73 -25.15
N PHE A 98 3.06 -1.06 -24.52
CA PHE A 98 4.38 -0.68 -25.03
C PHE A 98 4.93 -1.67 -26.05
N ARG A 99 4.48 -2.92 -26.03
CA ARG A 99 5.03 -4.03 -26.85
C ARG A 99 6.54 -4.24 -26.67
N GLU A 100 7.10 -3.69 -25.59
CA GLU A 100 8.52 -3.73 -25.26
C GLU A 100 8.70 -3.96 -23.77
N TRP A 101 9.15 -5.16 -23.39
CA TRP A 101 9.30 -5.56 -21.99
C TRP A 101 10.28 -4.68 -21.20
N ARG A 102 11.33 -4.16 -21.87
CA ARG A 102 12.33 -3.31 -21.23
C ARG A 102 11.77 -1.98 -20.74
N ILE A 103 10.92 -1.34 -21.54
CA ILE A 103 10.25 -0.08 -21.15
C ILE A 103 9.24 -0.36 -20.06
N SER A 104 8.46 -1.44 -20.18
CA SER A 104 7.47 -1.82 -19.16
C SER A 104 8.13 -2.08 -17.80
N LEU A 105 9.27 -2.77 -17.79
CA LEU A 105 10.05 -3.01 -16.58
C LEU A 105 10.61 -1.70 -15.98
N THR A 106 11.06 -0.77 -16.83
CA THR A 106 11.54 0.54 -16.38
C THR A 106 10.43 1.34 -15.70
N VAL A 107 9.24 1.37 -16.31
CA VAL A 107 8.09 2.08 -15.74
C VAL A 107 7.67 1.45 -14.41
N LEU A 108 7.66 0.13 -14.33
CA LEU A 108 7.38 -0.58 -13.09
C LEU A 108 8.41 -0.22 -12.00
N PHE A 109 9.69 -0.19 -12.33
CA PHE A 109 10.76 0.19 -11.39
C PHE A 109 10.59 1.64 -10.89
N ILE A 110 10.29 2.59 -11.78
CA ILE A 110 10.01 3.98 -11.39
C ILE A 110 8.76 4.05 -10.51
N SER A 111 7.74 3.25 -10.79
CA SER A 111 6.52 3.18 -9.96
C SER A 111 6.82 2.68 -8.54
N VAL A 112 7.67 1.66 -8.40
CA VAL A 112 8.12 1.17 -7.08
C VAL A 112 8.87 2.28 -6.31
N LEU A 113 9.76 3.02 -6.98
CA LEU A 113 10.44 4.16 -6.35
C LEU A 113 9.47 5.29 -6.00
N GLY A 114 8.44 5.51 -6.80
CA GLY A 114 7.35 6.43 -6.47
C GLY A 114 6.58 6.01 -5.21
N ILE A 115 6.31 4.71 -5.05
CA ILE A 115 5.72 4.14 -3.82
C ILE A 115 6.63 4.39 -2.62
N CYS A 116 7.95 4.19 -2.76
CA CYS A 116 8.90 4.53 -1.70
C CYS A 116 8.81 6.01 -1.30
N GLY A 117 8.63 6.92 -2.27
CA GLY A 117 8.39 8.33 -2.01
C GLY A 117 7.11 8.60 -1.21
N CYS A 118 6.02 7.90 -1.53
CA CYS A 118 4.77 7.98 -0.77
C CYS A 118 4.97 7.51 0.68
N LEU A 119 5.59 6.35 0.87
CA LEU A 119 5.83 5.77 2.19
C LEU A 119 6.77 6.65 3.04
N LEU A 120 7.80 7.21 2.41
CA LEU A 120 8.74 8.12 3.07
C LEU A 120 8.05 9.40 3.52
N ALA A 121 7.17 9.99 2.71
CA ALA A 121 6.40 11.17 3.08
C ALA A 121 5.44 10.88 4.24
N LEU A 122 4.73 9.75 4.23
CA LEU A 122 3.87 9.31 5.33
C LEU A 122 4.66 9.10 6.61
N TRP A 123 5.84 8.49 6.52
CA TRP A 123 6.71 8.29 7.67
C TRP A 123 7.24 9.59 8.25
N LEU A 124 7.70 10.53 7.41
CA LEU A 124 8.21 11.84 7.84
C LEU A 124 7.14 12.71 8.50
N THR A 125 5.89 12.61 8.04
CA THR A 125 4.77 13.37 8.59
C THR A 125 4.10 12.70 9.78
N GLY A 126 4.48 11.46 10.11
CA GLY A 126 3.86 10.68 11.19
C GLY A 126 2.42 10.26 10.91
N VAL A 127 1.98 10.34 9.64
CA VAL A 127 0.62 10.00 9.23
C VAL A 127 0.50 8.48 9.06
N PRO A 128 -0.48 7.82 9.71
CA PRO A 128 -0.60 6.37 9.68
C PRO A 128 -1.02 5.84 8.31
N LEU A 129 -0.54 4.63 7.99
CA LEU A 129 -1.00 3.88 6.83
C LEU A 129 -2.44 3.42 7.04
N ASN A 130 -3.34 3.90 6.19
CA ASN A 130 -4.76 3.52 6.21
C ASN A 130 -5.29 3.37 4.76
N VAL A 131 -6.57 3.10 4.60
CA VAL A 131 -7.21 2.92 3.27
C VAL A 131 -7.00 4.14 2.37
N SER A 132 -7.05 5.36 2.92
CA SER A 132 -6.84 6.60 2.17
C SER A 132 -5.41 6.72 1.65
N SER A 133 -4.38 6.33 2.44
CA SER A 133 -2.99 6.34 1.98
C SER A 133 -2.75 5.29 0.88
N TYR A 134 -3.34 4.10 0.97
CA TYR A 134 -3.27 3.10 -0.12
C TYR A 134 -3.89 3.62 -1.41
N THR A 135 -5.02 4.31 -1.33
CA THR A 135 -5.64 4.97 -2.50
C THR A 135 -4.69 6.00 -3.12
N GLY A 136 -4.02 6.81 -2.30
CA GLY A 136 -3.01 7.76 -2.76
C GLY A 136 -1.83 7.09 -3.46
N ILE A 137 -1.33 5.97 -2.92
CA ILE A 137 -0.25 5.18 -3.53
C ILE A 137 -0.69 4.64 -4.90
N ILE A 138 -1.89 4.08 -5.01
CA ILE A 138 -2.43 3.57 -6.28
C ILE A 138 -2.56 4.70 -7.31
N MET A 139 -3.02 5.88 -6.90
CA MET A 139 -3.09 7.06 -7.77
C MET A 139 -1.72 7.44 -8.32
N VAL A 140 -0.68 7.47 -7.49
CA VAL A 140 0.69 7.81 -7.91
C VAL A 140 1.22 6.82 -8.96
N VAL A 141 1.01 5.52 -8.74
CA VAL A 141 1.38 4.48 -9.72
C VAL A 141 0.67 4.72 -11.06
N GLY A 142 -0.63 5.00 -11.03
CA GLY A 142 -1.41 5.31 -12.24
C GLY A 142 -0.89 6.54 -12.99
N ILE A 143 -0.58 7.62 -12.27
CA ILE A 143 -0.05 8.85 -12.86
C ILE A 143 1.35 8.65 -13.45
N ILE A 144 2.22 7.88 -12.79
CA ILE A 144 3.54 7.53 -13.32
C ILE A 144 3.41 6.73 -14.62
N ALA A 145 2.53 5.72 -14.63
CA ALA A 145 2.27 4.89 -15.81
C ALA A 145 1.71 5.72 -16.97
N GLU A 146 0.71 6.56 -16.73
CA GLU A 146 0.11 7.46 -17.72
C GLU A 146 1.17 8.38 -18.34
N ASN A 147 1.97 9.02 -17.51
CA ASN A 147 3.01 9.93 -17.98
C ASN A 147 4.10 9.22 -18.80
N ALA A 148 4.45 7.98 -18.43
CA ALA A 148 5.39 7.16 -19.19
C ALA A 148 4.80 6.79 -20.58
N ILE A 149 3.54 6.38 -20.62
CA ILE A 149 2.82 6.05 -21.85
C ILE A 149 2.88 7.22 -22.84
N PHE A 150 2.53 8.42 -22.40
CA PHE A 150 2.55 9.59 -23.27
C PHE A 150 3.96 9.95 -23.77
N THR A 151 5.00 9.76 -22.92
CA THR A 151 6.37 10.04 -23.33
C THR A 151 6.85 9.06 -24.41
N VAL A 152 6.59 7.76 -24.22
CA VAL A 152 6.95 6.74 -25.22
C VAL A 152 6.13 6.89 -26.50
N TRP A 153 4.85 7.24 -26.39
CA TRP A 153 4.01 7.50 -27.57
C TRP A 153 4.56 8.68 -28.39
N GLN A 154 4.92 9.79 -27.74
CA GLN A 154 5.49 10.96 -28.40
C GLN A 154 6.83 10.66 -29.07
N TYR A 155 7.68 9.87 -28.40
CA TYR A 155 8.92 9.38 -28.99
C TYR A 155 8.67 8.57 -30.27
N ARG A 156 7.75 7.59 -30.23
CA ARG A 156 7.40 6.77 -31.38
C ARG A 156 6.83 7.59 -32.55
N MET A 157 6.05 8.61 -32.21
CA MET A 157 5.47 9.52 -33.22
C MET A 157 6.58 10.28 -33.95
N ASN A 158 7.52 10.84 -33.21
CA ASN A 158 8.64 11.60 -33.80
C ASN A 158 9.61 10.69 -34.59
N ARG A 159 9.83 9.46 -34.14
CA ARG A 159 10.66 8.48 -34.87
C ARG A 159 10.06 8.11 -36.24
N ARG A 160 8.75 8.12 -36.37
CA ARG A 160 8.08 7.86 -37.66
C ARG A 160 8.30 8.98 -38.67
N THR A 161 8.63 10.19 -38.25
CA THR A 161 8.94 11.33 -39.11
C THR A 161 10.41 11.43 -39.52
N GLY A 162 11.24 10.43 -39.15
CA GLY A 162 12.61 10.31 -39.60
C GLY A 162 13.69 10.94 -38.72
N GLY A 163 13.33 11.44 -37.50
CA GLY A 163 14.28 12.01 -36.55
C GLY A 163 15.29 10.97 -36.01
N ASP A 164 16.48 11.41 -35.59
CA ASP A 164 17.40 10.53 -34.87
C ASP A 164 16.88 10.11 -33.50
N VAL A 165 17.46 9.04 -32.91
CA VAL A 165 17.00 8.51 -31.61
C VAL A 165 17.12 9.56 -30.51
N SER A 166 18.23 10.29 -30.44
CA SER A 166 18.44 11.29 -29.40
C SER A 166 17.54 12.50 -29.59
N GLU A 167 17.41 12.99 -30.80
CA GLU A 167 16.49 14.09 -31.09
C GLU A 167 15.02 13.75 -30.79
N ALA A 168 14.60 12.52 -31.10
CA ALA A 168 13.24 12.07 -30.82
C ALA A 168 12.94 11.96 -29.32
N VAL A 169 13.92 11.51 -28.52
CA VAL A 169 13.79 11.44 -27.05
C VAL A 169 13.77 12.85 -26.46
N ASP A 170 14.70 13.72 -26.85
CA ASP A 170 14.78 15.10 -26.37
C ASP A 170 13.51 15.90 -26.71
N TYR A 171 13.00 15.72 -27.92
CA TYR A 171 11.73 16.34 -28.33
C TYR A 171 10.55 15.83 -27.50
N ALA A 172 10.45 14.52 -27.26
CA ALA A 172 9.39 13.93 -26.44
C ALA A 172 9.39 14.47 -25.00
N ILE A 173 10.59 14.69 -24.44
CA ILE A 173 10.73 15.26 -23.10
C ILE A 173 10.37 16.75 -23.11
N ALA A 174 10.97 17.53 -24.01
CA ALA A 174 10.76 18.97 -24.09
C ALA A 174 9.27 19.33 -24.22
N LEU A 175 8.53 18.55 -25.02
CA LEU A 175 7.10 18.73 -25.20
C LEU A 175 6.27 18.40 -23.95
N ARG A 176 6.75 17.46 -23.15
CA ARG A 176 5.99 16.91 -22.00
C ARG A 176 6.36 17.51 -20.65
N ILE A 177 7.52 18.13 -20.52
CA ILE A 177 8.00 18.64 -19.22
C ILE A 177 7.08 19.74 -18.67
N ARG A 178 6.66 20.68 -19.52
CA ARG A 178 5.78 21.79 -19.12
C ARG A 178 4.39 21.29 -18.64
N PRO A 179 3.61 20.52 -19.42
CA PRO A 179 2.33 20.00 -18.97
C PRO A 179 2.44 19.16 -17.68
N LYS A 180 3.48 18.33 -17.58
CA LYS A 180 3.70 17.48 -16.40
C LYS A 180 3.99 18.29 -15.14
N LEU A 181 4.84 19.30 -15.24
CA LEU A 181 5.12 20.18 -14.10
C LEU A 181 3.89 21.00 -13.70
N MET A 182 3.12 21.52 -14.67
CA MET A 182 1.89 22.26 -14.37
C MET A 182 0.86 21.39 -13.64
N THR A 183 0.62 20.18 -14.12
CA THR A 183 -0.35 19.25 -13.47
C THR A 183 0.12 18.83 -12.09
N ALA A 184 1.42 18.56 -11.92
CA ALA A 184 1.96 18.16 -10.63
C ALA A 184 1.95 19.30 -9.61
N ILE A 185 2.39 20.49 -9.99
CA ILE A 185 2.35 21.68 -9.12
C ILE A 185 0.89 22.00 -8.77
N GLY A 186 -0.01 21.97 -9.75
CA GLY A 186 -1.44 22.19 -9.52
C GLY A 186 -2.03 21.18 -8.55
N ALA A 187 -1.72 19.88 -8.71
CA ALA A 187 -2.18 18.84 -7.80
C ALA A 187 -1.59 18.98 -6.39
N VAL A 188 -0.29 19.31 -6.27
CA VAL A 188 0.34 19.55 -4.97
C VAL A 188 -0.31 20.74 -4.27
N LEU A 189 -0.51 21.87 -4.96
CA LEU A 189 -1.15 23.05 -4.40
C LEU A 189 -2.61 22.77 -3.99
N ALA A 190 -3.35 22.03 -4.80
CA ALA A 190 -4.74 21.64 -4.49
C ALA A 190 -4.83 20.69 -3.28
N LEU A 191 -3.87 19.79 -3.12
CA LEU A 191 -3.83 18.83 -2.01
C LEU A 191 -3.15 19.40 -0.75
N MET A 192 -2.44 20.53 -0.85
CA MET A 192 -1.71 21.13 0.27
C MET A 192 -2.58 21.41 1.49
N PRO A 193 -3.77 22.06 1.36
CA PRO A 193 -4.63 22.27 2.52
C PRO A 193 -5.04 20.98 3.20
N LEU A 194 -5.30 19.94 2.40
CA LEU A 194 -5.70 18.63 2.88
C LEU A 194 -4.54 17.90 3.60
N ALA A 195 -3.32 18.02 3.05
CA ALA A 195 -2.11 17.48 3.67
C ALA A 195 -1.78 18.17 5.01
N LEU A 196 -2.09 19.45 5.14
CA LEU A 196 -1.93 20.21 6.37
C LEU A 196 -3.07 19.98 7.37
N GLY A 197 -4.09 19.18 7.02
CA GLY A 197 -5.23 18.89 7.88
C GLY A 197 -6.18 20.09 8.06
N ILE A 198 -6.17 21.05 7.13
CA ILE A 198 -7.00 22.25 7.20
C ILE A 198 -8.38 21.96 6.61
N GLY A 199 -9.41 22.06 7.44
CA GLY A 199 -10.82 21.90 7.05
C GLY A 199 -11.54 20.81 7.84
N LEU A 200 -12.87 20.88 7.85
CA LEU A 200 -13.72 19.87 8.50
C LEU A 200 -13.61 18.53 7.76
N GLY A 201 -13.21 17.46 8.46
CA GLY A 201 -13.02 16.14 7.87
C GLY A 201 -11.71 15.95 7.09
N ALA A 202 -10.84 16.95 7.01
CA ALA A 202 -9.55 16.86 6.31
C ALA A 202 -8.68 15.70 6.84
N GLN A 203 -8.77 15.40 8.13
CA GLN A 203 -7.99 14.32 8.78
C GLN A 203 -8.22 12.93 8.16
N MET A 204 -9.42 12.66 7.62
CA MET A 204 -9.71 11.38 6.99
C MET A 204 -9.00 11.21 5.64
N GLN A 205 -8.77 12.30 4.92
CA GLN A 205 -8.13 12.29 3.60
C GLN A 205 -6.69 12.81 3.62
N GLN A 206 -6.21 13.29 4.74
CA GLN A 206 -4.83 13.74 4.92
C GLN A 206 -3.80 12.69 4.48
N PRO A 207 -3.96 11.38 4.82
CA PRO A 207 -3.01 10.35 4.40
C PRO A 207 -2.92 10.18 2.89
N LEU A 208 -4.05 10.34 2.17
CA LEU A 208 -4.08 10.34 0.70
C LEU A 208 -3.26 11.51 0.16
N ALA A 209 -3.52 12.72 0.65
CA ALA A 209 -2.85 13.93 0.18
C ALA A 209 -1.32 13.86 0.40
N VAL A 210 -0.90 13.44 1.59
CA VAL A 210 0.52 13.28 1.94
C VAL A 210 1.19 12.22 1.04
N ALA A 211 0.53 11.09 0.82
CA ALA A 211 1.05 10.03 -0.05
C ALA A 211 1.23 10.54 -1.49
N VAL A 212 0.23 11.23 -2.05
CA VAL A 212 0.29 11.74 -3.43
C VAL A 212 1.36 12.81 -3.58
N ILE A 213 1.47 13.75 -2.65
CA ILE A 213 2.51 14.78 -2.67
C ILE A 213 3.91 14.13 -2.60
N GLY A 214 4.12 13.19 -1.68
CA GLY A 214 5.39 12.47 -1.55
C GLY A 214 5.75 11.69 -2.80
N GLY A 215 4.76 11.00 -3.39
CA GLY A 215 4.93 10.29 -4.65
C GLY A 215 5.29 11.20 -5.83
N PHE A 216 4.73 12.40 -5.90
CA PHE A 216 5.10 13.39 -6.92
C PHE A 216 6.50 13.95 -6.74
N ILE A 217 6.91 14.28 -5.52
CA ILE A 217 8.24 14.82 -5.23
C ILE A 217 9.34 13.85 -5.66
N VAL A 218 9.13 12.54 -5.48
CA VAL A 218 10.12 11.51 -5.84
C VAL A 218 9.88 10.96 -7.25
N GLY A 219 8.65 10.59 -7.58
CA GLY A 219 8.31 9.88 -8.81
C GLY A 219 8.46 10.74 -10.07
N LEU A 220 8.12 12.04 -10.03
CA LEU A 220 8.21 12.90 -11.20
C LEU A 220 9.64 13.19 -11.66
N PRO A 221 10.58 13.59 -10.78
CA PRO A 221 11.97 13.74 -11.18
C PRO A 221 12.57 12.45 -11.73
N LEU A 222 12.27 11.31 -11.07
CA LEU A 222 12.71 10.01 -11.56
C LEU A 222 12.15 9.68 -12.94
N LEU A 223 10.89 9.94 -13.17
CA LEU A 223 10.27 9.70 -14.47
C LEU A 223 10.89 10.59 -15.56
N LEU A 224 11.20 11.86 -15.25
CA LEU A 224 11.76 12.81 -16.20
C LEU A 224 13.24 12.55 -16.51
N LEU A 225 13.99 11.96 -15.59
CA LEU A 225 15.42 11.70 -15.75
C LEU A 225 15.72 10.24 -16.15
N VAL A 226 15.10 9.28 -15.45
CA VAL A 226 15.42 7.85 -15.61
C VAL A 226 14.79 7.28 -16.88
N LEU A 227 13.52 7.59 -17.15
CA LEU A 227 12.84 7.04 -18.32
C LEU A 227 13.55 7.43 -19.65
N PRO A 228 13.89 8.72 -19.90
CA PRO A 228 14.61 9.10 -21.11
C PRO A 228 16.01 8.48 -21.20
N SER A 229 16.75 8.44 -20.10
CA SER A 229 18.08 7.85 -20.06
C SER A 229 18.06 6.38 -20.45
N ILE A 230 17.08 5.63 -19.94
CA ILE A 230 16.91 4.22 -20.31
C ILE A 230 16.39 4.07 -21.74
N MET A 231 15.51 4.94 -22.22
CA MET A 231 15.08 4.95 -23.61
C MET A 231 16.27 5.15 -24.56
N LEU A 232 17.16 6.10 -24.26
CA LEU A 232 18.38 6.31 -25.03
C LEU A 232 19.28 5.06 -25.04
N LEU A 233 19.47 4.42 -23.87
CA LEU A 233 20.27 3.19 -23.77
C LEU A 233 19.67 2.03 -24.58
N ILE A 234 18.35 1.84 -24.54
CA ILE A 234 17.67 0.76 -25.23
C ILE A 234 17.72 0.96 -26.74
N TYR A 235 17.37 2.16 -27.21
CA TYR A 235 17.20 2.43 -28.63
C TYR A 235 18.49 2.79 -29.35
N LYS A 236 19.50 3.33 -28.65
CA LYS A 236 20.83 3.57 -29.22
C LYS A 236 21.66 2.30 -29.40
N LYS A 237 21.44 1.29 -28.53
CA LYS A 237 22.10 -0.02 -28.61
C LYS A 237 21.46 -0.96 -29.63
N SER A 238 20.31 -0.62 -30.18
CA SER A 238 19.58 -1.41 -31.20
C SER A 238 19.95 -1.01 -32.65
N LYS A 239 20.99 -0.17 -32.83
CA LYS A 239 21.71 0.04 -34.08
C LYS A 239 22.98 -0.75 -34.03
#